data_37f34bb711a58e275e9240559f36a2f1
#
_entry.id   37f34bb711a58e275e9240559f36a2f1
#
_cell.length_a   1.000
_cell.length_b   1.000
_cell.length_c   1.000
_cell.angle_alpha   90.00
_cell.angle_beta   90.00
_cell.angle_gamma   90.00
#
_symmetry.space_group_name_H-M   'P 1'
#
loop_
_entity.id
_entity.type
_entity.pdbx_description
1 polymer ?
#
loop_
_entity_poly.entity_id
_entity_poly.type
_entity_poly.pdbx_seq_one_letter_code
_entity_poly.pdbx_strand_id
1 'polypeptide(L)'
;MPQRLVDLHTHSSVSDGTEAPAALIASAVRAGLDTVALTDHDSTAGWSEASAAVAGTGLTLVPGMELSTRLGLNSVHMLGYLFDPAHPGLVAETARLRESRLHRAERIVERIAADYDLTWGDVLAQASSGATLGRPHIADALVAKGYAPDRSAAFAGILHWRSGYYEPHEAPSPLIGVRLIREAGGVPVIAHPATRGREPNVSSEGFEALVDAGLLGVEIHHRENTTAGKARLLELARRHDLIVTGSSDYHGDGKPNRLGENGTAPEQLDRIVDAATGWVPIRG
;
A
#
# COMPACT_ATOMS: atom_id res chain seq x y z
N MET A 1 3.28 -29.64 -9.95
CA MET A 1 4.20 -28.81 -9.15
C MET A 1 3.38 -28.12 -8.09
N PRO A 2 3.85 -27.88 -6.85
CA PRO A 2 3.11 -27.06 -5.91
C PRO A 2 2.86 -25.69 -6.53
N GLN A 3 1.69 -25.13 -6.26
CA GLN A 3 1.31 -23.82 -6.76
C GLN A 3 2.20 -22.77 -6.07
N ARG A 4 2.86 -21.90 -6.85
CA ARG A 4 3.66 -20.79 -6.29
C ARG A 4 2.76 -19.86 -5.50
N LEU A 5 3.17 -19.53 -4.27
CA LEU A 5 2.50 -18.56 -3.43
C LEU A 5 3.14 -17.18 -3.62
N VAL A 6 2.36 -16.24 -4.18
CA VAL A 6 2.80 -14.89 -4.54
C VAL A 6 1.95 -13.87 -3.82
N ASP A 7 2.57 -13.02 -3.00
CA ASP A 7 1.91 -11.93 -2.28
C ASP A 7 2.54 -10.59 -2.70
N LEU A 8 1.77 -9.77 -3.40
CA LEU A 8 2.28 -8.56 -4.04
C LEU A 8 1.94 -7.25 -3.31
N HIS A 9 1.43 -7.32 -2.07
CA HIS A 9 1.09 -6.12 -1.31
C HIS A 9 1.35 -6.35 0.17
N THR A 10 2.48 -5.84 0.66
CA THR A 10 2.87 -5.93 2.07
C THR A 10 3.58 -4.67 2.54
N HIS A 11 3.45 -4.36 3.83
CA HIS A 11 4.01 -3.18 4.47
C HIS A 11 4.96 -3.52 5.59
N SER A 12 6.05 -2.77 5.68
CA SER A 12 7.00 -2.83 6.77
C SER A 12 6.88 -1.60 7.71
N SER A 13 7.71 -1.57 8.74
CA SER A 13 7.82 -0.42 9.65
C SER A 13 8.46 0.83 9.00
N VAL A 14 8.80 0.78 7.72
CA VAL A 14 9.18 1.96 6.92
C VAL A 14 7.95 2.80 6.57
N SER A 15 6.76 2.20 6.60
CA SER A 15 5.49 2.92 6.55
C SER A 15 4.64 2.62 7.79
N ASP A 16 3.65 1.81 7.70
CA ASP A 16 2.66 1.54 8.77
C ASP A 16 2.48 0.06 9.11
N GLY A 17 3.35 -0.80 8.61
CA GLY A 17 3.54 -2.15 9.11
C GLY A 17 4.27 -2.17 10.46
N THR A 18 4.22 -3.28 11.17
CA THR A 18 4.85 -3.42 12.50
C THR A 18 6.17 -4.18 12.45
N GLU A 19 6.51 -4.82 11.35
CA GLU A 19 7.77 -5.56 11.17
C GLU A 19 8.80 -4.74 10.37
N ALA A 20 10.07 -4.76 10.79
CA ALA A 20 11.16 -4.23 9.97
C ALA A 20 11.23 -4.99 8.63
N PRO A 21 11.77 -4.37 7.55
CA PRO A 21 11.84 -5.02 6.24
C PRO A 21 12.46 -6.42 6.27
N ALA A 22 13.55 -6.62 7.00
CA ALA A 22 14.19 -7.93 7.15
C ALA A 22 13.31 -8.95 7.90
N ALA A 23 12.57 -8.49 8.93
CA ALA A 23 11.66 -9.33 9.68
C ALA A 23 10.46 -9.77 8.83
N LEU A 24 9.93 -8.87 7.99
CA LEU A 24 8.88 -9.19 7.02
C LEU A 24 9.33 -10.25 6.02
N ILE A 25 10.58 -10.17 5.49
CA ILE A 25 11.14 -11.22 4.63
C ILE A 25 11.19 -12.57 5.37
N ALA A 26 11.66 -12.59 6.63
CA ALA A 26 11.67 -13.81 7.42
C ALA A 26 10.24 -14.36 7.69
N SER A 27 9.26 -13.48 7.89
CA SER A 27 7.85 -13.84 8.03
C SER A 27 7.28 -14.43 6.73
N ALA A 28 7.62 -13.86 5.57
CA ALA A 28 7.24 -14.37 4.25
C ALA A 28 7.80 -15.78 3.99
N VAL A 29 9.07 -16.02 4.34
CA VAL A 29 9.69 -17.36 4.27
C VAL A 29 8.97 -18.34 5.19
N ARG A 30 8.68 -17.95 6.43
CA ARG A 30 7.93 -18.83 7.38
C ARG A 30 6.51 -19.12 6.90
N ALA A 31 5.88 -18.20 6.21
CA ALA A 31 4.56 -18.37 5.59
C ALA A 31 4.59 -19.27 4.33
N GLY A 32 5.77 -19.64 3.85
CA GLY A 32 5.95 -20.51 2.67
C GLY A 32 5.71 -19.78 1.36
N LEU A 33 5.91 -18.45 1.31
CA LEU A 33 5.81 -17.70 0.06
C LEU A 33 7.00 -17.99 -0.85
N ASP A 34 6.74 -18.06 -2.16
CA ASP A 34 7.78 -18.09 -3.20
C ASP A 34 8.17 -16.67 -3.65
N THR A 35 7.21 -15.73 -3.54
CA THR A 35 7.43 -14.34 -3.93
C THR A 35 6.65 -13.40 -2.99
N VAL A 36 7.30 -12.32 -2.59
CA VAL A 36 6.68 -11.22 -1.84
C VAL A 36 7.05 -9.88 -2.46
N ALA A 37 6.13 -8.92 -2.51
CA ALA A 37 6.45 -7.53 -2.80
C ALA A 37 6.49 -6.71 -1.51
N LEU A 38 7.49 -5.84 -1.36
CA LEU A 38 7.52 -4.80 -0.35
C LEU A 38 7.00 -3.51 -0.98
N THR A 39 5.85 -3.01 -0.49
CA THR A 39 5.09 -1.91 -1.09
C THR A 39 4.75 -0.81 -0.09
N ASP A 40 5.69 -0.45 0.76
CA ASP A 40 5.53 0.61 1.76
C ASP A 40 4.93 1.90 1.17
N HIS A 41 4.09 2.57 1.94
CA HIS A 41 3.45 3.81 1.53
C HIS A 41 4.46 4.92 1.21
N ASP A 42 4.41 5.42 -0.02
CA ASP A 42 5.16 6.59 -0.51
C ASP A 42 6.68 6.51 -0.23
N SER A 43 7.24 5.28 -0.13
CA SER A 43 8.64 5.08 0.25
C SER A 43 9.24 3.82 -0.37
N THR A 44 10.51 3.90 -0.75
CA THR A 44 11.36 2.79 -1.18
C THR A 44 12.48 2.50 -0.18
N ALA A 45 12.48 3.16 0.99
CA ALA A 45 13.59 3.10 1.95
C ALA A 45 13.84 1.69 2.52
N GLY A 46 12.81 0.82 2.54
CA GLY A 46 12.91 -0.57 2.99
C GLY A 46 13.57 -1.53 1.99
N TRP A 47 13.72 -1.14 0.72
CA TRP A 47 14.17 -2.06 -0.33
C TRP A 47 15.57 -2.62 -0.07
N SER A 48 16.52 -1.80 0.37
CA SER A 48 17.90 -2.23 0.62
C SER A 48 17.97 -3.30 1.71
N GLU A 49 17.29 -3.10 2.83
CA GLU A 49 17.24 -4.04 3.94
C GLU A 49 16.54 -5.34 3.55
N ALA A 50 15.36 -5.24 2.90
CA ALA A 50 14.64 -6.41 2.41
C ALA A 50 15.46 -7.20 1.39
N SER A 51 16.16 -6.52 0.47
CA SER A 51 17.04 -7.16 -0.54
C SER A 51 18.19 -7.93 0.08
N ALA A 52 18.81 -7.37 1.12
CA ALA A 52 19.85 -8.06 1.86
C ALA A 52 19.31 -9.30 2.60
N ALA A 53 18.10 -9.22 3.15
CA ALA A 53 17.47 -10.30 3.90
C ALA A 53 16.96 -11.46 3.02
N VAL A 54 16.71 -11.23 1.74
CA VAL A 54 16.26 -12.27 0.79
C VAL A 54 17.38 -13.25 0.45
N ALA A 55 18.64 -12.82 0.51
CA ALA A 55 19.79 -13.62 0.08
C ALA A 55 19.84 -15.00 0.76
N GLY A 56 19.91 -16.08 -0.03
CA GLY A 56 20.00 -17.46 0.45
C GLY A 56 18.68 -18.05 1.00
N THR A 57 17.56 -17.37 0.87
CA THR A 57 16.26 -17.85 1.40
C THR A 57 15.45 -18.65 0.38
N GLY A 58 15.73 -18.50 -0.92
CA GLY A 58 14.90 -19.03 -2.01
C GLY A 58 13.65 -18.21 -2.30
N LEU A 59 13.36 -17.16 -1.51
CA LEU A 59 12.28 -16.22 -1.73
C LEU A 59 12.64 -15.22 -2.85
N THR A 60 11.69 -14.81 -3.65
CA THR A 60 11.84 -13.70 -4.59
C THR A 60 11.21 -12.44 -4.02
N LEU A 61 11.96 -11.33 -3.92
CA LEU A 61 11.44 -10.01 -3.60
C LEU A 61 11.09 -9.26 -4.88
N VAL A 62 9.89 -8.72 -4.94
CA VAL A 62 9.46 -7.74 -5.95
C VAL A 62 9.50 -6.36 -5.31
N PRO A 63 10.48 -5.50 -5.62
CA PRO A 63 10.49 -4.12 -5.19
C PRO A 63 9.28 -3.36 -5.70
N GLY A 64 8.55 -2.70 -4.80
CA GLY A 64 7.34 -1.95 -5.11
C GLY A 64 7.09 -0.82 -4.12
N MET A 65 6.01 -0.10 -4.33
CA MET A 65 5.54 0.99 -3.47
C MET A 65 4.03 1.14 -3.61
N GLU A 66 3.34 1.44 -2.52
CA GLU A 66 1.96 1.89 -2.58
C GLU A 66 1.92 3.42 -2.57
N LEU A 67 1.77 4.02 -3.75
CA LEU A 67 1.71 5.46 -3.93
C LEU A 67 0.33 5.99 -3.54
N SER A 68 0.30 6.98 -2.67
CA SER A 68 -0.93 7.68 -2.29
C SER A 68 -1.41 8.57 -3.42
N THR A 69 -2.66 8.37 -3.84
CA THR A 69 -3.36 9.26 -4.78
C THR A 69 -4.76 9.60 -4.27
N ARG A 70 -5.43 10.57 -4.91
CA ARG A 70 -6.73 11.03 -4.48
C ARG A 70 -7.62 11.45 -5.65
N LEU A 71 -8.87 10.99 -5.62
CA LEU A 71 -9.91 11.40 -6.56
C LEU A 71 -11.07 12.07 -5.79
N GLY A 72 -11.14 13.39 -5.85
CA GLY A 72 -12.10 14.16 -5.04
C GLY A 72 -11.88 13.93 -3.54
N LEU A 73 -12.86 13.37 -2.84
CA LEU A 73 -12.76 13.03 -1.42
C LEU A 73 -12.24 11.60 -1.16
N ASN A 74 -12.11 10.79 -2.20
CA ASN A 74 -11.72 9.40 -2.06
C ASN A 74 -10.18 9.24 -2.15
N SER A 75 -9.60 8.53 -1.18
CA SER A 75 -8.24 8.00 -1.31
C SER A 75 -8.27 6.86 -2.32
N VAL A 76 -7.35 6.88 -3.26
CA VAL A 76 -7.11 5.83 -4.24
C VAL A 76 -5.62 5.51 -4.18
N HIS A 77 -5.28 4.26 -3.88
CA HIS A 77 -3.89 3.86 -3.80
C HIS A 77 -3.44 3.20 -5.11
N MET A 78 -2.19 3.41 -5.46
CA MET A 78 -1.60 2.89 -6.68
C MET A 78 -0.34 2.10 -6.33
N LEU A 79 -0.39 0.78 -6.52
CA LEU A 79 0.81 -0.04 -6.43
C LEU A 79 1.68 0.22 -7.66
N GLY A 80 2.93 0.54 -7.43
CA GLY A 80 3.96 0.59 -8.46
C GLY A 80 4.94 -0.54 -8.23
N TYR A 81 5.16 -1.38 -9.25
CA TYR A 81 6.13 -2.47 -9.17
C TYR A 81 7.31 -2.21 -10.09
N LEU A 82 8.52 -2.60 -9.66
CA LEU A 82 9.72 -2.69 -10.48
C LEU A 82 10.05 -1.39 -11.25
N PHE A 83 9.83 -0.25 -10.64
CA PHE A 83 10.18 1.06 -11.17
C PHE A 83 11.60 1.47 -10.76
N ASP A 84 12.18 2.44 -11.45
CA ASP A 84 13.43 3.09 -11.04
C ASP A 84 13.19 3.96 -9.79
N PRO A 85 13.75 3.58 -8.60
CA PRO A 85 13.57 4.34 -7.36
C PRO A 85 14.24 5.72 -7.39
N ALA A 86 15.14 5.96 -8.34
CA ALA A 86 15.85 7.23 -8.52
C ALA A 86 15.15 8.17 -9.54
N HIS A 87 14.01 7.75 -10.13
CA HIS A 87 13.29 8.59 -11.10
C HIS A 87 12.90 9.94 -10.48
N PRO A 88 13.36 11.10 -11.02
CA PRO A 88 13.26 12.40 -10.35
C PRO A 88 11.83 12.82 -10.01
N GLY A 89 10.88 12.59 -10.94
CA GLY A 89 9.48 12.93 -10.74
C GLY A 89 8.84 12.13 -9.59
N LEU A 90 9.16 10.83 -9.49
CA LEU A 90 8.64 9.97 -8.43
C LEU A 90 9.26 10.30 -7.08
N VAL A 91 10.58 10.56 -7.03
CA VAL A 91 11.29 11.01 -5.82
C VAL A 91 10.72 12.32 -5.29
N ALA A 92 10.50 13.31 -6.17
CA ALA A 92 9.93 14.60 -5.78
C ALA A 92 8.51 14.45 -5.22
N GLU A 93 7.66 13.66 -5.91
CA GLU A 93 6.26 13.47 -5.47
C GLU A 93 6.17 12.69 -4.16
N THR A 94 6.95 11.63 -3.97
CA THR A 94 6.96 10.87 -2.70
C THR A 94 7.48 11.70 -1.53
N ALA A 95 8.47 12.57 -1.77
CA ALA A 95 8.94 13.52 -0.74
C ALA A 95 7.83 14.49 -0.32
N ARG A 96 7.12 15.10 -1.30
CA ARG A 96 5.97 15.98 -1.05
C ARG A 96 4.84 15.26 -0.31
N LEU A 97 4.55 14.00 -0.68
CA LEU A 97 3.54 13.19 -0.01
C LEU A 97 3.88 12.92 1.45
N ARG A 98 5.14 12.54 1.75
CA ARG A 98 5.58 12.28 3.13
C ARG A 98 5.51 13.55 3.99
N GLU A 99 5.89 14.70 3.46
CA GLU A 99 5.75 15.99 4.13
C GLU A 99 4.28 16.34 4.41
N SER A 100 3.42 16.19 3.40
CA SER A 100 1.96 16.40 3.54
C SER A 100 1.35 15.49 4.60
N ARG A 101 1.76 14.20 4.64
CA ARG A 101 1.32 13.23 5.65
C ARG A 101 1.76 13.64 7.05
N LEU A 102 3.01 14.09 7.22
CA LEU A 102 3.55 14.57 8.48
C LEU A 102 2.70 15.70 9.04
N HIS A 103 2.55 16.80 8.28
CA HIS A 103 1.77 17.97 8.72
C HIS A 103 0.30 17.65 8.97
N ARG A 104 -0.29 16.74 8.16
CA ARG A 104 -1.64 16.27 8.40
C ARG A 104 -1.75 15.51 9.72
N ALA A 105 -0.80 14.64 10.03
CA ALA A 105 -0.80 13.87 11.28
C ALA A 105 -0.67 14.81 12.49
N GLU A 106 0.21 15.80 12.43
CA GLU A 106 0.36 16.85 13.47
C GLU A 106 -0.98 17.56 13.73
N ARG A 107 -1.66 18.05 12.67
CA ARG A 107 -2.96 18.72 12.81
C ARG A 107 -4.05 17.82 13.40
N ILE A 108 -4.06 16.53 13.05
CA ILE A 108 -5.01 15.56 13.63
C ILE A 108 -4.72 15.39 15.12
N VAL A 109 -3.46 15.25 15.51
CA VAL A 109 -3.06 15.11 16.92
C VAL A 109 -3.40 16.37 17.72
N GLU A 110 -3.16 17.57 17.20
CA GLU A 110 -3.56 18.83 17.83
C GLU A 110 -5.08 18.88 18.11
N ARG A 111 -5.91 18.42 17.17
CA ARG A 111 -7.37 18.36 17.38
C ARG A 111 -7.77 17.31 18.42
N ILE A 112 -7.14 16.14 18.39
CA ILE A 112 -7.42 15.08 19.38
C ILE A 112 -6.98 15.52 20.78
N ALA A 113 -5.87 16.25 20.90
CA ALA A 113 -5.32 16.73 22.16
C ALA A 113 -6.25 17.70 22.92
N ALA A 114 -7.26 18.27 22.24
CA ALA A 114 -8.29 19.08 22.91
C ALA A 114 -9.20 18.26 23.85
N ASP A 115 -9.36 16.96 23.57
CA ASP A 115 -10.31 16.09 24.28
C ASP A 115 -9.64 14.86 24.92
N TYR A 116 -8.41 14.51 24.48
CA TYR A 116 -7.65 13.33 24.93
C TYR A 116 -6.23 13.70 25.31
N ASP A 117 -5.68 13.04 26.31
CA ASP A 117 -4.23 13.19 26.65
C ASP A 117 -3.38 12.42 25.61
N LEU A 118 -3.21 13.04 24.43
CA LEU A 118 -2.38 12.55 23.33
C LEU A 118 -1.43 13.65 22.87
N THR A 119 -0.13 13.33 22.84
CA THR A 119 0.91 14.24 22.37
C THR A 119 1.52 13.79 21.05
N TRP A 120 2.14 14.69 20.31
CA TRP A 120 2.92 14.34 19.14
C TRP A 120 4.06 13.36 19.47
N GLY A 121 4.67 13.49 20.66
CA GLY A 121 5.69 12.56 21.15
C GLY A 121 5.18 11.13 21.30
N ASP A 122 3.92 10.94 21.73
CA ASP A 122 3.30 9.61 21.81
C ASP A 122 3.17 8.96 20.43
N VAL A 123 2.86 9.74 19.39
CA VAL A 123 2.76 9.26 18.01
C VAL A 123 4.13 8.91 17.43
N LEU A 124 5.14 9.77 17.66
CA LEU A 124 6.51 9.49 17.22
C LEU A 124 7.09 8.22 17.86
N ALA A 125 6.70 7.91 19.09
CA ALA A 125 7.12 6.69 19.78
C ALA A 125 6.57 5.39 19.13
N GLN A 126 5.55 5.49 18.27
CA GLN A 126 4.99 4.35 17.55
C GLN A 126 5.58 4.18 16.14
N ALA A 127 6.45 5.07 15.70
CA ALA A 127 7.02 5.06 14.37
C ALA A 127 8.50 4.73 14.37
N SER A 128 8.98 3.97 13.42
CA SER A 128 10.41 3.81 13.15
C SER A 128 11.02 5.11 12.64
N SER A 129 12.30 5.33 12.89
CA SER A 129 13.01 6.53 12.42
C SER A 129 12.94 6.62 10.89
N GLY A 130 12.43 7.75 10.38
CA GLY A 130 12.27 7.96 8.93
C GLY A 130 11.07 7.30 8.29
N ALA A 131 10.19 6.67 9.06
CA ALA A 131 8.96 6.06 8.55
C ALA A 131 8.02 7.09 7.92
N THR A 132 7.24 6.64 6.93
CA THR A 132 6.13 7.43 6.38
C THR A 132 5.00 7.50 7.39
N LEU A 133 4.88 8.65 8.05
CA LEU A 133 3.88 8.86 9.10
C LEU A 133 2.45 8.95 8.55
N GLY A 134 1.50 8.40 9.31
CA GLY A 134 0.09 8.40 8.94
C GLY A 134 -0.85 8.17 10.13
N ARG A 135 -2.14 8.12 9.85
CA ARG A 135 -3.18 7.81 10.87
C ARG A 135 -2.97 6.48 11.61
N PRO A 136 -2.38 5.43 11.00
CA PRO A 136 -2.08 4.20 11.74
C PRO A 136 -1.20 4.44 12.98
N HIS A 137 -0.17 5.28 12.88
CA HIS A 137 0.68 5.63 14.03
C HIS A 137 -0.07 6.42 15.12
N ILE A 138 -1.06 7.25 14.72
CA ILE A 138 -1.96 7.92 15.68
C ILE A 138 -2.87 6.86 16.34
N ALA A 139 -3.35 5.87 15.56
CA ALA A 139 -4.15 4.78 16.10
C ALA A 139 -3.35 3.98 17.13
N ASP A 140 -2.09 3.64 16.84
CA ASP A 140 -1.23 2.92 17.77
C ASP A 140 -0.96 3.72 19.05
N ALA A 141 -0.74 5.01 18.95
CA ALA A 141 -0.60 5.88 20.12
C ALA A 141 -1.87 5.93 20.97
N LEU A 142 -3.06 5.97 20.33
CA LEU A 142 -4.35 5.87 21.02
C LEU A 142 -4.53 4.53 21.71
N VAL A 143 -4.10 3.43 21.10
CA VAL A 143 -4.12 2.09 21.69
C VAL A 143 -3.15 2.01 22.87
N ALA A 144 -1.92 2.49 22.71
CA ALA A 144 -0.92 2.52 23.78
C ALA A 144 -1.36 3.35 24.99
N LYS A 145 -2.14 4.41 24.76
CA LYS A 145 -2.76 5.22 25.83
C LYS A 145 -4.05 4.63 26.41
N GLY A 146 -4.55 3.50 25.86
CA GLY A 146 -5.77 2.84 26.32
C GLY A 146 -7.08 3.49 25.86
N TYR A 147 -7.04 4.41 24.88
CA TYR A 147 -8.23 5.05 24.32
C TYR A 147 -8.96 4.20 23.28
N ALA A 148 -8.30 3.16 22.77
CA ALA A 148 -8.89 2.15 21.89
C ALA A 148 -8.27 0.77 22.18
N PRO A 149 -9.01 -0.34 22.02
CA PRO A 149 -8.47 -1.68 22.23
C PRO A 149 -7.52 -2.14 21.12
N ASP A 150 -7.69 -1.63 19.91
CA ASP A 150 -6.88 -1.95 18.73
C ASP A 150 -7.00 -0.85 17.66
N ARG A 151 -6.20 -0.94 16.58
CA ARG A 151 -6.23 -0.01 15.45
C ARG A 151 -7.62 0.11 14.82
N SER A 152 -8.31 -1.00 14.61
CA SER A 152 -9.64 -1.03 13.97
C SER A 152 -10.64 -0.22 14.76
N ALA A 153 -10.66 -0.37 16.09
CA ALA A 153 -11.51 0.40 16.98
C ALA A 153 -11.14 1.90 16.99
N ALA A 154 -9.84 2.24 16.95
CA ALA A 154 -9.41 3.62 16.82
C ALA A 154 -9.93 4.27 15.53
N PHE A 155 -9.85 3.56 14.40
CA PHE A 155 -10.40 4.03 13.12
C PHE A 155 -11.94 4.09 13.06
N ALA A 156 -12.62 3.18 13.75
CA ALA A 156 -14.09 3.20 13.86
C ALA A 156 -14.61 4.31 14.78
N GLY A 157 -13.79 4.76 15.73
CA GLY A 157 -14.11 5.77 16.74
C GLY A 157 -13.41 7.11 16.50
N ILE A 158 -12.35 7.37 17.27
CA ILE A 158 -11.66 8.67 17.34
C ILE A 158 -11.11 9.12 15.96
N LEU A 159 -10.57 8.22 15.15
CA LEU A 159 -10.03 8.52 13.82
C LEU A 159 -11.08 8.40 12.69
N HIS A 160 -12.35 8.18 13.02
CA HIS A 160 -13.39 8.12 12.01
C HIS A 160 -13.56 9.48 11.33
N TRP A 161 -13.87 9.49 10.02
CA TRP A 161 -13.98 10.73 9.23
C TRP A 161 -15.06 11.70 9.72
N ARG A 162 -16.01 11.24 10.54
CA ARG A 162 -17.06 12.06 11.17
C ARG A 162 -16.76 12.47 12.62
N SER A 163 -15.60 12.09 13.16
CA SER A 163 -15.28 12.37 14.58
C SER A 163 -15.01 13.84 14.89
N GLY A 164 -14.80 14.68 13.86
CA GLY A 164 -14.38 16.08 14.04
C GLY A 164 -12.87 16.27 13.98
N TYR A 165 -12.06 15.22 14.20
CA TYR A 165 -10.59 15.30 14.17
C TYR A 165 -10.01 15.04 12.77
N TYR A 166 -10.82 14.50 11.84
CA TYR A 166 -10.38 14.12 10.53
C TYR A 166 -9.87 15.30 9.71
N GLU A 167 -8.74 15.09 9.07
CA GLU A 167 -8.14 15.98 8.08
C GLU A 167 -7.98 15.19 6.76
N PRO A 168 -8.38 15.72 5.60
CA PRO A 168 -8.15 15.06 4.32
C PRO A 168 -6.66 15.05 3.97
N HIS A 169 -6.23 14.00 3.27
CA HIS A 169 -4.86 13.87 2.76
C HIS A 169 -4.73 14.62 1.43
N GLU A 170 -3.69 15.44 1.28
CA GLU A 170 -3.30 16.01 -0.01
C GLU A 170 -2.44 15.02 -0.78
N ALA A 171 -2.90 14.62 -1.96
CA ALA A 171 -2.21 13.68 -2.82
C ALA A 171 -2.49 13.99 -4.30
N PRO A 172 -1.64 13.57 -5.24
CA PRO A 172 -1.86 13.76 -6.66
C PRO A 172 -3.10 12.98 -7.12
N SER A 173 -3.61 13.31 -8.32
CA SER A 173 -4.65 12.49 -8.93
C SER A 173 -4.11 11.10 -9.31
N PRO A 174 -4.97 10.05 -9.38
CA PRO A 174 -4.56 8.74 -9.84
C PRO A 174 -3.92 8.76 -11.24
N LEU A 175 -4.33 9.65 -12.12
CA LEU A 175 -3.73 9.84 -13.44
C LEU A 175 -2.25 10.26 -13.36
N ILE A 176 -1.91 11.15 -12.43
CA ILE A 176 -0.52 11.56 -12.18
C ILE A 176 0.25 10.37 -11.62
N GLY A 177 -0.32 9.63 -10.66
CA GLY A 177 0.32 8.44 -10.09
C GLY A 177 0.66 7.38 -11.13
N VAL A 178 -0.29 7.05 -12.03
CA VAL A 178 -0.07 6.11 -13.14
C VAL A 178 1.09 6.59 -14.03
N ARG A 179 1.09 7.85 -14.44
CA ARG A 179 2.13 8.41 -15.32
C ARG A 179 3.51 8.37 -14.67
N LEU A 180 3.62 8.80 -13.41
CA LEU A 180 4.90 8.79 -12.68
C LEU A 180 5.49 7.38 -12.58
N ILE A 181 4.66 6.37 -12.25
CA ILE A 181 5.11 4.98 -12.19
C ILE A 181 5.54 4.49 -13.58
N ARG A 182 4.79 4.82 -14.64
CA ARG A 182 5.13 4.44 -16.03
C ARG A 182 6.41 5.11 -16.51
N GLU A 183 6.57 6.39 -16.26
CA GLU A 183 7.77 7.17 -16.62
C GLU A 183 9.01 6.64 -15.90
N ALA A 184 8.86 6.13 -14.68
CA ALA A 184 9.90 5.43 -13.95
C ALA A 184 10.15 3.97 -14.42
N GLY A 185 9.51 3.52 -15.52
CA GLY A 185 9.64 2.17 -16.06
C GLY A 185 8.89 1.10 -15.27
N GLY A 186 8.03 1.49 -14.33
CA GLY A 186 7.28 0.59 -13.48
C GLY A 186 5.91 0.17 -14.03
N VAL A 187 5.27 -0.75 -13.31
CA VAL A 187 3.96 -1.31 -13.60
C VAL A 187 2.93 -0.78 -12.58
N PRO A 188 2.04 0.16 -12.98
CA PRO A 188 1.00 0.66 -12.10
C PRO A 188 -0.18 -0.32 -12.02
N VAL A 189 -0.60 -0.62 -10.80
CA VAL A 189 -1.75 -1.46 -10.46
C VAL A 189 -2.60 -0.71 -9.42
N ILE A 190 -3.89 -0.50 -9.68
CA ILE A 190 -4.75 0.15 -8.70
C ILE A 190 -5.04 -0.81 -7.55
N ALA A 191 -4.77 -0.36 -6.31
CA ALA A 191 -4.89 -1.15 -5.09
C ALA A 191 -6.34 -1.20 -4.59
N HIS A 192 -6.82 -2.37 -4.22
CA HIS A 192 -8.11 -2.65 -3.54
C HIS A 192 -9.26 -1.63 -3.82
N PRO A 193 -9.62 -1.35 -5.10
CA PRO A 193 -10.47 -0.20 -5.42
C PRO A 193 -11.97 -0.40 -5.11
N ALA A 194 -12.41 -1.55 -4.62
CA ALA A 194 -13.82 -1.87 -4.39
C ALA A 194 -14.17 -2.17 -2.91
N THR A 195 -13.56 -1.41 -2.00
CA THR A 195 -13.75 -1.56 -0.53
C THR A 195 -15.09 -1.00 -0.04
N ARG A 196 -15.78 -0.19 -0.85
CA ARG A 196 -17.03 0.48 -0.45
C ARG A 196 -18.16 0.15 -1.43
N GLY A 197 -18.83 -0.99 -1.20
CA GLY A 197 -20.03 -1.34 -1.96
C GLY A 197 -19.73 -2.02 -3.31
N ARG A 198 -20.64 -1.84 -4.29
CA ARG A 198 -20.57 -2.48 -5.61
C ARG A 198 -19.65 -1.75 -6.58
N GLU A 199 -19.69 -0.42 -6.52
CA GLU A 199 -18.92 0.40 -7.44
C GLU A 199 -17.50 0.61 -6.90
N PRO A 200 -16.49 0.50 -7.76
CA PRO A 200 -15.13 0.88 -7.41
C PRO A 200 -15.02 2.35 -6.98
N ASN A 201 -13.99 2.70 -6.22
CA ASN A 201 -13.69 4.08 -5.83
C ASN A 201 -13.44 5.02 -7.03
N VAL A 202 -13.26 4.43 -8.21
CA VAL A 202 -13.08 5.11 -9.51
C VAL A 202 -14.24 4.70 -10.41
N SER A 203 -14.93 5.67 -11.05
CA SER A 203 -15.99 5.40 -12.01
C SER A 203 -15.46 4.65 -13.25
N SER A 204 -16.36 4.06 -14.06
CA SER A 204 -15.97 3.36 -15.28
C SER A 204 -15.20 4.29 -16.26
N GLU A 205 -15.66 5.53 -16.45
CA GLU A 205 -14.96 6.53 -17.28
C GLU A 205 -13.60 6.92 -16.70
N GLY A 206 -13.54 7.09 -15.36
CA GLY A 206 -12.26 7.32 -14.67
C GLY A 206 -11.30 6.15 -14.82
N PHE A 207 -11.81 4.92 -14.85
CA PHE A 207 -11.02 3.72 -15.06
C PHE A 207 -10.46 3.66 -16.50
N GLU A 208 -11.27 4.00 -17.51
CA GLU A 208 -10.83 4.12 -18.91
C GLU A 208 -9.73 5.18 -19.05
N ALA A 209 -9.90 6.35 -18.43
CA ALA A 209 -8.87 7.38 -18.41
C ALA A 209 -7.55 6.94 -17.77
N LEU A 210 -7.60 6.09 -16.73
CA LEU A 210 -6.39 5.50 -16.12
C LEU A 210 -5.71 4.50 -17.07
N VAL A 211 -6.49 3.67 -17.77
CA VAL A 211 -5.98 2.74 -18.79
C VAL A 211 -5.29 3.50 -19.92
N ASP A 212 -5.91 4.56 -20.43
CA ASP A 212 -5.34 5.43 -21.47
C ASP A 212 -4.05 6.13 -20.99
N ALA A 213 -3.93 6.38 -19.68
CA ALA A 213 -2.72 6.94 -19.07
C ALA A 213 -1.62 5.88 -18.85
N GLY A 214 -1.92 4.59 -19.04
CA GLY A 214 -0.98 3.49 -18.90
C GLY A 214 -1.15 2.62 -17.65
N LEU A 215 -2.33 2.63 -17.00
CA LEU A 215 -2.66 1.64 -15.97
C LEU A 215 -2.60 0.23 -16.56
N LEU A 216 -1.85 -0.67 -15.92
CA LEU A 216 -1.64 -2.02 -16.42
C LEU A 216 -2.36 -3.11 -15.61
N GLY A 217 -2.80 -2.80 -14.39
CA GLY A 217 -3.42 -3.82 -13.55
C GLY A 217 -4.39 -3.30 -12.51
N VAL A 218 -5.06 -4.25 -11.87
CA VAL A 218 -6.02 -4.00 -10.79
C VAL A 218 -5.93 -5.10 -9.74
N GLU A 219 -5.86 -4.72 -8.47
CA GLU A 219 -5.91 -5.64 -7.35
C GLU A 219 -7.36 -6.02 -7.04
N ILE A 220 -7.74 -7.24 -7.42
CA ILE A 220 -9.11 -7.74 -7.30
C ILE A 220 -9.25 -8.64 -6.07
N HIS A 221 -8.31 -9.59 -5.91
CA HIS A 221 -8.36 -10.55 -4.82
C HIS A 221 -7.77 -9.92 -3.56
N HIS A 222 -8.59 -9.13 -2.88
CA HIS A 222 -8.24 -8.45 -1.64
C HIS A 222 -9.36 -8.64 -0.62
N ARG A 223 -9.00 -8.74 0.67
CA ARG A 223 -9.94 -8.98 1.78
C ARG A 223 -11.06 -7.95 1.82
N GLU A 224 -10.73 -6.68 1.65
CA GLU A 224 -11.68 -5.58 1.79
C GLU A 224 -12.54 -5.35 0.54
N ASN A 225 -12.15 -5.86 -0.63
CA ASN A 225 -12.97 -5.76 -1.82
C ASN A 225 -14.24 -6.59 -1.67
N THR A 226 -15.40 -5.97 -1.83
CA THR A 226 -16.70 -6.64 -1.75
C THR A 226 -16.87 -7.66 -2.88
N THR A 227 -17.68 -8.70 -2.67
CA THR A 227 -17.96 -9.71 -3.70
C THR A 227 -18.51 -9.08 -4.99
N ALA A 228 -19.45 -8.13 -4.87
CA ALA A 228 -20.03 -7.42 -6.02
C ALA A 228 -18.97 -6.52 -6.70
N GLY A 229 -18.10 -5.87 -5.93
CA GLY A 229 -16.98 -5.09 -6.44
C GLY A 229 -15.96 -5.95 -7.20
N LYS A 230 -15.57 -7.10 -6.66
CA LYS A 230 -14.69 -8.07 -7.36
C LYS A 230 -15.25 -8.50 -8.72
N ALA A 231 -16.54 -8.79 -8.79
CA ALA A 231 -17.18 -9.17 -10.06
C ALA A 231 -17.10 -8.02 -11.09
N ARG A 232 -17.35 -6.77 -10.65
CA ARG A 232 -17.24 -5.59 -11.52
C ARG A 232 -15.81 -5.33 -11.97
N LEU A 233 -14.84 -5.47 -11.07
CA LEU A 233 -13.41 -5.31 -11.41
C LEU A 233 -12.93 -6.37 -12.39
N LEU A 234 -13.39 -7.62 -12.26
CA LEU A 234 -13.08 -8.70 -13.24
C LEU A 234 -13.63 -8.39 -14.63
N GLU A 235 -14.81 -7.79 -14.73
CA GLU A 235 -15.37 -7.35 -16.01
C GLU A 235 -14.51 -6.27 -16.66
N LEU A 236 -14.09 -5.25 -15.88
CA LEU A 236 -13.19 -4.19 -16.33
C LEU A 236 -11.81 -4.76 -16.75
N ALA A 237 -11.24 -5.65 -15.93
CA ALA A 237 -9.96 -6.26 -16.23
C ALA A 237 -9.98 -7.06 -17.56
N ARG A 238 -11.06 -7.80 -17.82
CA ARG A 238 -11.22 -8.53 -19.10
C ARG A 238 -11.39 -7.58 -20.29
N ARG A 239 -12.16 -6.49 -20.12
CA ARG A 239 -12.39 -5.50 -21.18
C ARG A 239 -11.10 -4.84 -21.64
N HIS A 240 -10.20 -4.53 -20.73
CA HIS A 240 -8.97 -3.76 -20.95
C HIS A 240 -7.70 -4.61 -20.92
N ASP A 241 -7.82 -5.94 -20.88
CA ASP A 241 -6.69 -6.88 -20.73
C ASP A 241 -5.73 -6.51 -19.59
N LEU A 242 -6.28 -6.13 -18.42
CA LEU A 242 -5.47 -5.74 -17.27
C LEU A 242 -4.90 -6.95 -16.55
N ILE A 243 -3.73 -6.75 -15.95
CA ILE A 243 -3.14 -7.67 -14.98
C ILE A 243 -4.05 -7.75 -13.76
N VAL A 244 -4.38 -8.95 -13.32
CA VAL A 244 -5.21 -9.19 -12.13
C VAL A 244 -4.31 -9.62 -10.99
N THR A 245 -4.21 -8.80 -9.95
CA THR A 245 -3.48 -9.16 -8.74
C THR A 245 -4.40 -9.52 -7.58
N GLY A 246 -3.82 -10.18 -6.62
CA GLY A 246 -4.37 -10.42 -5.30
C GLY A 246 -3.26 -10.39 -4.28
N SER A 247 -3.59 -10.07 -3.03
CA SER A 247 -2.59 -9.91 -2.00
C SER A 247 -3.18 -9.88 -0.60
N SER A 248 -2.32 -9.92 0.38
CA SER A 248 -2.71 -9.85 1.79
C SER A 248 -2.93 -8.43 2.28
N ASP A 249 -2.19 -7.45 1.77
CA ASP A 249 -2.06 -6.13 2.39
C ASP A 249 -1.61 -6.27 3.87
N TYR A 250 -0.58 -7.10 4.06
CA TYR A 250 -0.04 -7.46 5.37
C TYR A 250 0.65 -6.29 6.05
N HIS A 251 0.37 -6.09 7.35
CA HIS A 251 0.95 -5.03 8.18
C HIS A 251 1.50 -5.54 9.51
N GLY A 252 1.87 -6.83 9.58
CA GLY A 252 2.21 -7.44 10.87
C GLY A 252 1.02 -7.47 11.81
N ASP A 253 1.24 -7.12 13.07
CA ASP A 253 0.18 -7.05 14.10
C ASP A 253 -0.78 -5.85 13.90
N GLY A 254 -0.48 -4.95 12.98
CA GLY A 254 -1.28 -3.75 12.70
C GLY A 254 -2.62 -4.02 12.01
N LYS A 255 -2.75 -5.17 11.31
CA LYS A 255 -3.98 -5.64 10.67
C LYS A 255 -4.14 -7.15 10.86
N PRO A 256 -5.39 -7.69 10.80
CA PRO A 256 -5.63 -9.13 10.90
C PRO A 256 -5.28 -9.92 9.62
N ASN A 257 -4.71 -9.27 8.63
CA ASN A 257 -4.35 -9.81 7.33
C ASN A 257 -3.15 -10.78 7.46
N ARG A 258 -3.15 -11.88 6.71
CA ARG A 258 -2.08 -12.88 6.79
C ARG A 258 -1.34 -12.98 5.48
N LEU A 259 -0.02 -13.09 5.56
CA LEU A 259 0.83 -13.32 4.40
C LEU A 259 0.32 -14.50 3.55
N GLY A 260 0.25 -14.28 2.24
CA GLY A 260 -0.21 -15.24 1.25
C GLY A 260 -1.72 -15.39 1.11
N GLU A 261 -2.54 -14.71 1.92
CA GLU A 261 -3.99 -14.71 1.65
C GLU A 261 -4.29 -13.92 0.37
N ASN A 262 -5.27 -14.42 -0.41
CA ASN A 262 -5.67 -13.82 -1.70
C ASN A 262 -4.53 -13.68 -2.74
N GLY A 263 -3.55 -14.55 -2.74
CA GLY A 263 -2.34 -14.42 -3.56
C GLY A 263 -2.59 -14.19 -5.06
N THR A 264 -1.58 -13.68 -5.74
CA THR A 264 -1.55 -13.44 -7.18
C THR A 264 -1.22 -14.73 -7.94
N ALA A 265 -1.88 -14.99 -9.05
CA ALA A 265 -1.53 -16.10 -9.93
C ALA A 265 -0.14 -15.87 -10.56
N PRO A 266 0.72 -16.90 -10.64
CA PRO A 266 2.09 -16.76 -11.15
C PRO A 266 2.17 -16.11 -12.54
N GLU A 267 1.24 -16.41 -13.42
CA GLU A 267 1.18 -15.86 -14.78
C GLU A 267 0.93 -14.35 -14.79
N GLN A 268 0.25 -13.83 -13.77
CA GLN A 268 0.05 -12.38 -13.61
C GLN A 268 1.32 -11.69 -13.09
N LEU A 269 2.09 -12.35 -12.23
CA LEU A 269 3.42 -11.88 -11.85
C LEU A 269 4.36 -11.83 -13.06
N ASP A 270 4.35 -12.86 -13.90
CA ASP A 270 5.15 -12.88 -15.13
C ASP A 270 4.80 -11.69 -16.04
N ARG A 271 3.51 -11.34 -16.20
CA ARG A 271 3.07 -10.13 -16.93
C ARG A 271 3.60 -8.83 -16.31
N ILE A 272 3.70 -8.74 -14.98
CA ILE A 272 4.30 -7.59 -14.29
C ILE A 272 5.79 -7.49 -14.64
N VAL A 273 6.52 -8.62 -14.55
CA VAL A 273 7.96 -8.66 -14.84
C VAL A 273 8.24 -8.30 -16.29
N ASP A 274 7.45 -8.82 -17.24
CA ASP A 274 7.61 -8.57 -18.67
C ASP A 274 7.32 -7.11 -19.06
N ALA A 275 6.40 -6.44 -18.34
CA ALA A 275 6.00 -5.07 -18.61
C ALA A 275 6.92 -4.01 -17.94
N ALA A 276 7.72 -4.42 -16.97
CA ALA A 276 8.61 -3.53 -16.23
C ALA A 276 9.92 -3.29 -16.99
N THR A 277 10.42 -2.04 -16.95
CA THR A 277 11.70 -1.63 -17.55
C THR A 277 12.61 -0.89 -16.57
N GLY A 278 12.10 -0.53 -15.37
CA GLY A 278 12.83 0.27 -14.39
C GLY A 278 13.68 -0.56 -13.44
N TRP A 279 13.18 -1.71 -12.99
CA TRP A 279 13.87 -2.61 -12.06
C TRP A 279 13.53 -4.07 -12.33
N VAL A 280 14.18 -4.97 -11.60
CA VAL A 280 13.99 -6.42 -11.72
C VAL A 280 13.70 -7.06 -10.36
N PRO A 281 13.00 -8.21 -10.31
CA PRO A 281 12.87 -9.00 -9.09
C PRO A 281 14.23 -9.43 -8.52
N ILE A 282 14.34 -9.43 -7.20
CA ILE A 282 15.56 -9.83 -6.48
C ILE A 282 15.37 -11.24 -5.96
N ARG A 283 16.23 -12.16 -6.39
CA ARG A 283 16.16 -13.57 -6.02
C ARG A 283 17.11 -13.87 -4.87
N GLY A 284 16.60 -14.62 -3.90
CA GLY A 284 17.36 -15.12 -2.77
C GLY A 284 18.09 -16.42 -3.03
#